data_48f47311583aea5d2dbc02f9f4bed7e6
#
_entry.id   48f47311583aea5d2dbc02f9f4bed7e6
#
_cell.length_a   1.000
_cell.length_b   1.000
_cell.length_c   1.000
_cell.angle_alpha   90.00
_cell.angle_beta   90.00
_cell.angle_gamma   90.00
#
_symmetry.space_group_name_H-M   'P 1'
#
loop_
_entity.id
_entity.type
_entity.pdbx_description
1 polymer ?
#
loop_
_entity_poly.entity_id
_entity_poly.type
_entity_poly.pdbx_seq_one_letter_code
_entity_poly.pdbx_strand_id
1 'polypeptide(L)'
;MKVKKRWLLLPLIPLVLAAVYFFAPRMIPAERFGFAYEVPETERALRTKLVDTACAWAGVREDDGSHRAIIDLYNTIDPLPQGYTVTYEDAWCAAFGSAAALEAGLLDIIPAECSCNRQIGLFQALERWEERDGHLPLPGDYIFYDWDFPRSFDCTGWSEHVGIVVGTYGPFIRVMEGNKDDDASYRTVWRNDWCIRGYGLPDYASKCQ
;
A
#
# COMPACT_ATOMS: atom_id res chain seq x y z
N MET A 1 -13.87 -43.40 37.67
CA MET A 1 -12.78 -42.97 36.78
C MET A 1 -13.19 -41.68 36.13
N LYS A 2 -12.62 -40.52 36.54
CA LYS A 2 -12.95 -39.20 35.96
C LYS A 2 -12.04 -38.99 34.74
N VAL A 3 -12.59 -39.14 33.53
CA VAL A 3 -11.89 -38.75 32.30
C VAL A 3 -11.75 -37.24 32.27
N LYS A 4 -10.49 -36.73 32.34
CA LYS A 4 -10.18 -35.33 32.32
C LYS A 4 -10.54 -34.71 30.96
N LYS A 5 -11.48 -33.76 30.94
CA LYS A 5 -11.93 -32.92 29.79
C LYS A 5 -10.83 -32.04 29.15
N ARG A 6 -9.57 -32.46 29.14
CA ARG A 6 -8.44 -31.63 28.66
C ARG A 6 -8.22 -31.67 27.14
N TRP A 7 -8.88 -32.56 26.41
CA TRP A 7 -8.63 -32.79 24.98
C TRP A 7 -9.52 -31.98 24.02
N LEU A 8 -10.58 -31.34 24.53
CA LEU A 8 -11.52 -30.54 23.72
C LEU A 8 -11.06 -29.13 23.40
N LEU A 9 -10.03 -28.60 24.08
CA LEU A 9 -9.55 -27.21 23.87
C LEU A 9 -8.42 -27.13 22.84
N LEU A 10 -7.70 -28.21 22.55
CA LEU A 10 -6.57 -28.19 21.61
C LEU A 10 -6.93 -27.82 20.16
N PRO A 11 -8.06 -28.27 19.58
CA PRO A 11 -8.45 -27.84 18.23
C PRO A 11 -9.03 -26.40 18.14
N LEU A 12 -9.43 -25.81 19.27
CA LEU A 12 -10.00 -24.44 19.30
C LEU A 12 -8.92 -23.35 19.20
N ILE A 13 -7.71 -23.61 19.70
CA ILE A 13 -6.63 -22.63 19.71
C ILE A 13 -6.25 -22.16 18.30
N PRO A 14 -5.96 -23.04 17.32
CA PRO A 14 -5.62 -22.60 15.96
C PRO A 14 -6.79 -21.87 15.26
N LEU A 15 -8.03 -22.25 15.54
CA LEU A 15 -9.20 -21.57 15.00
C LEU A 15 -9.35 -20.14 15.57
N VAL A 16 -9.10 -19.95 16.87
CA VAL A 16 -9.12 -18.64 17.51
C VAL A 16 -7.98 -17.78 16.98
N LEU A 17 -6.77 -18.35 16.84
CA LEU A 17 -5.61 -17.61 16.28
C LEU A 17 -5.86 -17.21 14.82
N ALA A 18 -6.42 -18.10 14.00
CA ALA A 18 -6.81 -17.78 12.63
C ALA A 18 -7.88 -16.69 12.60
N ALA A 19 -8.91 -16.78 13.46
CA ALA A 19 -9.93 -15.74 13.55
C ALA A 19 -9.33 -14.38 13.98
N VAL A 20 -8.44 -14.35 14.96
CA VAL A 20 -7.72 -13.12 15.35
C VAL A 20 -6.90 -12.58 14.19
N TYR A 21 -6.14 -13.42 13.50
CA TYR A 21 -5.34 -12.99 12.35
C TYR A 21 -6.18 -12.31 11.27
N PHE A 22 -7.33 -12.89 10.90
CA PHE A 22 -8.17 -12.37 9.82
C PHE A 22 -9.10 -11.22 10.23
N PHE A 23 -9.58 -11.21 11.47
CA PHE A 23 -10.62 -10.24 11.88
C PHE A 23 -10.07 -9.07 12.69
N ALA A 24 -8.98 -9.22 13.46
CA ALA A 24 -8.46 -8.13 14.26
C ALA A 24 -8.12 -6.88 13.43
N PRO A 25 -7.48 -6.99 12.23
CA PRO A 25 -7.20 -5.81 11.41
C PRO A 25 -8.44 -5.02 11.01
N ARG A 26 -9.57 -5.72 10.78
CA ARG A 26 -10.84 -5.12 10.33
C ARG A 26 -11.62 -4.41 11.43
N MET A 27 -11.29 -4.67 12.69
CA MET A 27 -12.00 -4.12 13.86
C MET A 27 -11.37 -2.81 14.37
N ILE A 28 -10.22 -2.41 13.83
CA ILE A 28 -9.51 -1.21 14.28
C ILE A 28 -10.16 0.02 13.65
N PRO A 29 -10.63 0.99 14.46
CA PRO A 29 -11.17 2.24 13.95
C PRO A 29 -10.14 3.00 13.11
N ALA A 30 -10.59 3.63 12.01
CA ALA A 30 -9.72 4.30 11.05
C ALA A 30 -8.89 5.43 11.69
N GLU A 31 -9.47 6.15 12.64
CA GLU A 31 -8.85 7.26 13.37
C GLU A 31 -7.68 6.86 14.28
N ARG A 32 -7.47 5.54 14.49
CA ARG A 32 -6.32 5.03 15.24
C ARG A 32 -5.05 4.98 14.40
N PHE A 33 -5.20 4.95 13.08
CA PHE A 33 -4.04 4.88 12.20
C PHE A 33 -3.43 6.26 11.98
N GLY A 34 -2.11 6.34 12.09
CA GLY A 34 -1.38 7.58 11.93
C GLY A 34 0.12 7.38 11.77
N PHE A 35 0.88 8.40 12.10
CA PHE A 35 2.34 8.34 12.06
C PHE A 35 2.88 7.46 13.18
N ALA A 36 3.78 6.54 12.84
CA ALA A 36 4.42 5.63 13.79
C ALA A 36 5.43 6.35 14.70
N TYR A 37 5.99 7.46 14.22
CA TYR A 37 6.93 8.33 14.92
C TYR A 37 6.85 9.76 14.39
N GLU A 38 7.46 10.69 15.12
CA GLU A 38 7.45 12.12 14.76
C GLU A 38 8.33 12.39 13.52
N VAL A 39 7.84 13.24 12.64
CA VAL A 39 8.57 13.81 11.50
C VAL A 39 8.40 15.33 11.50
N PRO A 40 9.28 16.09 10.82
CA PRO A 40 9.11 17.53 10.66
C PRO A 40 7.72 17.89 10.13
N GLU A 41 7.16 19.01 10.59
CA GLU A 41 5.80 19.42 10.21
C GLU A 41 5.64 19.64 8.69
N THR A 42 6.67 20.18 8.04
CA THR A 42 6.69 20.33 6.58
C THR A 42 6.63 19.00 5.84
N GLU A 43 7.37 18.00 6.32
CA GLU A 43 7.31 16.64 5.78
C GLU A 43 5.94 16.00 6.04
N ARG A 44 5.42 16.15 7.28
CA ARG A 44 4.08 15.66 7.65
C ARG A 44 3.02 16.21 6.71
N ALA A 45 3.07 17.51 6.39
CA ALA A 45 2.11 18.16 5.50
C ALA A 45 2.14 17.56 4.07
N LEU A 46 3.34 17.30 3.52
CA LEU A 46 3.49 16.68 2.20
C LEU A 46 2.97 15.24 2.17
N ARG A 47 3.32 14.44 3.18
CA ARG A 47 2.83 13.06 3.34
C ARG A 47 1.31 13.03 3.47
N THR A 48 0.75 13.89 4.31
CA THR A 48 -0.70 14.02 4.49
C THR A 48 -1.38 14.41 3.18
N LYS A 49 -0.80 15.35 2.42
CA LYS A 49 -1.35 15.75 1.11
C LYS A 49 -1.46 14.57 0.15
N LEU A 50 -0.44 13.71 0.03
CA LEU A 50 -0.50 12.52 -0.82
C LEU A 50 -1.59 11.56 -0.34
N VAL A 51 -1.63 11.30 0.97
CA VAL A 51 -2.61 10.39 1.59
C VAL A 51 -4.03 10.90 1.37
N ASP A 52 -4.28 12.18 1.63
CA ASP A 52 -5.62 12.78 1.47
C ASP A 52 -6.07 12.73 0.00
N THR A 53 -5.14 12.99 -0.95
CA THR A 53 -5.42 12.86 -2.39
C THR A 53 -5.83 11.45 -2.74
N ALA A 54 -5.06 10.45 -2.35
CA ALA A 54 -5.40 9.05 -2.61
C ALA A 54 -6.71 8.62 -1.93
N CYS A 55 -6.93 9.04 -0.68
CA CYS A 55 -8.13 8.71 0.08
C CYS A 55 -9.40 9.39 -0.45
N ALA A 56 -9.29 10.53 -1.15
CA ALA A 56 -10.43 11.18 -1.79
C ALA A 56 -11.06 10.32 -2.89
N TRP A 57 -10.32 9.36 -3.45
CA TRP A 57 -10.82 8.43 -4.47
C TRP A 57 -11.40 7.13 -3.88
N ALA A 58 -11.52 7.02 -2.55
CA ALA A 58 -12.14 5.85 -1.92
C ALA A 58 -13.56 5.60 -2.45
N GLY A 59 -13.84 4.39 -2.92
CA GLY A 59 -15.12 4.01 -3.51
C GLY A 59 -15.24 4.23 -5.01
N VAL A 60 -14.20 4.72 -5.69
CA VAL A 60 -14.09 4.71 -7.16
C VAL A 60 -14.00 3.26 -7.63
N ARG A 61 -14.72 2.90 -8.74
CA ARG A 61 -14.88 1.51 -9.17
C ARG A 61 -14.83 1.34 -10.68
N GLU A 62 -14.54 0.12 -11.12
CA GLU A 62 -14.61 -0.24 -12.54
C GLU A 62 -16.04 -0.42 -13.02
N ASP A 63 -16.90 -1.03 -12.22
CA ASP A 63 -18.25 -1.42 -12.60
C ASP A 63 -19.16 -0.24 -12.99
N ASP A 64 -18.90 0.96 -12.41
CA ASP A 64 -19.61 2.20 -12.76
C ASP A 64 -18.79 3.14 -13.68
N GLY A 65 -17.55 2.73 -14.02
CA GLY A 65 -16.64 3.48 -14.87
C GLY A 65 -15.97 4.69 -14.21
N SER A 66 -16.15 4.92 -12.92
CA SER A 66 -15.57 6.08 -12.22
C SER A 66 -14.03 6.01 -12.13
N HIS A 67 -13.41 4.81 -12.21
CA HIS A 67 -11.96 4.62 -12.26
C HIS A 67 -11.29 5.31 -13.46
N ARG A 68 -12.04 5.55 -14.56
CA ARG A 68 -11.52 6.18 -15.78
C ARG A 68 -10.88 7.54 -15.52
N ALA A 69 -11.46 8.32 -14.61
CA ALA A 69 -10.90 9.64 -14.27
C ALA A 69 -9.47 9.54 -13.69
N ILE A 70 -9.16 8.49 -12.94
CA ILE A 70 -7.82 8.24 -12.39
C ILE A 70 -6.85 7.84 -13.50
N ILE A 71 -7.29 6.97 -14.42
CA ILE A 71 -6.51 6.54 -15.58
C ILE A 71 -6.26 7.71 -16.53
N ASP A 72 -7.27 8.51 -16.81
CA ASP A 72 -7.14 9.71 -17.63
C ASP A 72 -6.14 10.70 -17.02
N LEU A 73 -6.20 10.91 -15.69
CA LEU A 73 -5.23 11.74 -14.98
C LEU A 73 -3.80 11.18 -15.08
N TYR A 74 -3.60 9.87 -14.87
CA TYR A 74 -2.30 9.23 -15.07
C TYR A 74 -1.76 9.49 -16.49
N ASN A 75 -2.60 9.32 -17.50
CA ASN A 75 -2.23 9.49 -18.91
C ASN A 75 -1.85 10.94 -19.29
N THR A 76 -2.05 11.91 -18.40
CA THR A 76 -1.56 13.30 -18.61
C THR A 76 -0.11 13.49 -18.18
N ILE A 77 0.54 12.50 -17.57
CA ILE A 77 1.95 12.60 -17.14
C ILE A 77 2.84 12.76 -18.37
N ASP A 78 3.72 13.76 -18.36
CA ASP A 78 4.67 14.03 -19.45
C ASP A 78 6.11 14.14 -18.90
N PRO A 79 7.06 13.34 -19.37
CA PRO A 79 6.87 12.23 -20.31
C PRO A 79 6.06 11.06 -19.69
N LEU A 80 5.20 10.47 -20.50
CA LEU A 80 4.41 9.32 -20.06
C LEU A 80 5.34 8.12 -19.78
N PRO A 81 5.26 7.49 -18.59
CA PRO A 81 6.09 6.34 -18.26
C PRO A 81 6.02 5.25 -19.32
N GLN A 82 7.17 4.74 -19.74
CA GLN A 82 7.30 3.77 -20.84
C GLN A 82 6.74 4.22 -22.19
N GLY A 83 6.19 5.43 -22.31
CA GLY A 83 5.41 5.85 -23.48
C GLY A 83 4.11 5.05 -23.62
N TYR A 84 3.63 4.40 -22.56
CA TYR A 84 2.46 3.53 -22.59
C TYR A 84 1.22 4.25 -22.05
N THR A 85 0.21 4.39 -22.89
CA THR A 85 -1.10 4.89 -22.46
C THR A 85 -1.87 3.75 -21.80
N VAL A 86 -2.16 3.88 -20.51
CA VAL A 86 -2.96 2.91 -19.76
C VAL A 86 -4.40 2.95 -20.25
N THR A 87 -4.96 1.79 -20.57
CA THR A 87 -6.36 1.64 -20.99
C THR A 87 -7.26 1.40 -19.76
N TYR A 88 -8.57 1.49 -19.96
CA TYR A 88 -9.53 1.27 -18.87
C TYR A 88 -9.68 -0.20 -18.45
N GLU A 89 -9.13 -1.12 -19.25
CA GLU A 89 -9.11 -2.56 -18.99
C GLU A 89 -7.79 -3.04 -18.40
N ASP A 90 -6.79 -2.15 -18.28
CA ASP A 90 -5.51 -2.48 -17.66
C ASP A 90 -5.59 -2.47 -16.13
N ALA A 91 -4.70 -3.23 -15.47
CA ALA A 91 -4.51 -3.11 -14.04
C ALA A 91 -3.98 -1.70 -13.69
N TRP A 92 -4.69 -0.98 -12.83
CA TRP A 92 -4.41 0.44 -12.55
C TRP A 92 -3.89 0.73 -11.13
N CYS A 93 -3.44 -0.27 -10.39
CA CYS A 93 -2.91 -0.06 -9.02
C CYS A 93 -1.68 0.88 -9.00
N ALA A 94 -0.71 0.68 -9.90
CA ALA A 94 0.47 1.55 -9.98
C ALA A 94 0.14 2.91 -10.63
N ALA A 95 -0.77 2.92 -11.62
CA ALA A 95 -1.30 4.16 -12.21
C ALA A 95 -2.04 5.01 -11.16
N PHE A 96 -2.80 4.38 -10.25
CA PHE A 96 -3.44 5.04 -9.10
C PHE A 96 -2.43 5.78 -8.22
N GLY A 97 -1.35 5.10 -7.81
CA GLY A 97 -0.31 5.72 -7.00
C GLY A 97 0.38 6.89 -7.72
N SER A 98 0.64 6.73 -9.02
CA SER A 98 1.26 7.75 -9.86
C SER A 98 0.34 8.96 -10.10
N ALA A 99 -0.95 8.72 -10.33
CA ALA A 99 -1.95 9.79 -10.45
C ALA A 99 -2.11 10.57 -9.14
N ALA A 100 -2.09 9.89 -7.99
CA ALA A 100 -2.12 10.54 -6.68
C ALA A 100 -0.88 11.42 -6.46
N ALA A 101 0.30 10.96 -6.87
CA ALA A 101 1.53 11.75 -6.81
C ALA A 101 1.48 12.99 -7.73
N LEU A 102 0.92 12.84 -8.94
CA LEU A 102 0.71 13.96 -9.89
C LEU A 102 -0.21 15.01 -9.28
N GLU A 103 -1.39 14.63 -8.81
CA GLU A 103 -2.38 15.56 -8.25
C GLU A 103 -1.87 16.21 -6.95
N ALA A 104 -1.10 15.49 -6.15
CA ALA A 104 -0.44 16.04 -4.99
C ALA A 104 0.75 16.96 -5.33
N GLY A 105 1.23 17.00 -6.60
CA GLY A 105 2.40 17.78 -7.02
C GLY A 105 3.71 17.24 -6.46
N LEU A 106 3.86 15.91 -6.44
CA LEU A 106 4.97 15.20 -5.82
C LEU A 106 5.74 14.28 -6.78
N LEU A 107 5.53 14.41 -8.10
CA LEU A 107 6.24 13.60 -9.11
C LEU A 107 7.76 13.80 -9.15
N ASP A 108 8.25 14.88 -8.59
CA ASP A 108 9.68 15.14 -8.47
C ASP A 108 10.39 14.29 -7.40
N ILE A 109 9.62 13.72 -6.46
CA ILE A 109 10.14 12.83 -5.40
C ILE A 109 9.49 11.42 -5.41
N ILE A 110 8.48 11.22 -6.25
CA ILE A 110 7.77 9.95 -6.41
C ILE A 110 7.85 9.54 -7.87
N PRO A 111 8.54 8.44 -8.21
CA PRO A 111 8.63 8.00 -9.59
C PRO A 111 7.28 7.49 -10.10
N ALA A 112 6.77 8.12 -11.16
CA ALA A 112 5.56 7.68 -11.83
C ALA A 112 5.80 6.40 -12.64
N GLU A 113 4.87 5.46 -12.56
CA GLU A 113 4.92 4.20 -13.31
C GLU A 113 3.52 3.54 -13.32
N CYS A 114 3.25 2.70 -14.33
CA CYS A 114 2.05 1.85 -14.38
C CYS A 114 2.34 0.37 -14.11
N SER A 115 3.58 0.03 -13.84
CA SER A 115 4.03 -1.32 -13.48
C SER A 115 4.67 -1.34 -12.10
N CYS A 116 4.16 -2.15 -11.18
CA CYS A 116 4.68 -2.27 -9.82
C CYS A 116 6.17 -2.60 -9.80
N ASN A 117 6.62 -3.57 -10.61
CA ASN A 117 8.02 -3.98 -10.63
C ASN A 117 8.96 -2.91 -11.18
N ARG A 118 8.52 -2.17 -12.19
CA ARG A 118 9.31 -1.05 -12.73
C ARG A 118 9.37 0.08 -11.71
N GLN A 119 8.28 0.36 -10.99
CA GLN A 119 8.25 1.36 -9.94
C GLN A 119 9.20 1.00 -8.79
N ILE A 120 9.26 -0.28 -8.38
CA ILE A 120 10.27 -0.79 -7.44
C ILE A 120 11.69 -0.48 -7.97
N GLY A 121 11.97 -0.82 -9.24
CA GLY A 121 13.26 -0.55 -9.86
C GLY A 121 13.63 0.94 -9.85
N LEU A 122 12.66 1.83 -10.03
CA LEU A 122 12.87 3.27 -9.94
C LEU A 122 13.18 3.72 -8.50
N PHE A 123 12.44 3.21 -7.50
CA PHE A 123 12.75 3.48 -6.08
C PHE A 123 14.14 2.94 -5.70
N GLN A 124 14.53 1.76 -6.20
CA GLN A 124 15.87 1.19 -6.00
C GLN A 124 16.97 2.08 -6.61
N ALA A 125 16.76 2.55 -7.84
CA ALA A 125 17.70 3.45 -8.52
C ALA A 125 17.88 4.79 -7.82
N LEU A 126 16.86 5.24 -7.09
CA LEU A 126 16.88 6.45 -6.25
C LEU A 126 17.44 6.19 -4.84
N GLU A 127 17.84 4.95 -4.51
CA GLU A 127 18.22 4.55 -3.14
C GLU A 127 17.10 4.81 -2.12
N ARG A 128 15.83 4.65 -2.55
CA ARG A 128 14.60 4.90 -1.80
C ARG A 128 13.72 3.65 -1.69
N TRP A 129 14.34 2.49 -1.65
CA TRP A 129 13.68 1.20 -1.48
C TRP A 129 14.11 0.53 -0.19
N GLU A 130 13.14 0.01 0.55
CA GLU A 130 13.39 -0.78 1.76
C GLU A 130 12.66 -2.12 1.68
N GLU A 131 13.36 -3.17 2.08
CA GLU A 131 12.75 -4.49 2.21
C GLU A 131 11.80 -4.54 3.43
N ARG A 132 10.85 -5.47 3.40
CA ARG A 132 9.78 -5.60 4.40
C ARG A 132 10.24 -5.51 5.86
N ASP A 133 11.28 -6.22 6.23
CA ASP A 133 11.68 -6.42 7.62
C ASP A 133 12.57 -5.30 8.20
N GLY A 134 13.03 -4.41 7.35
CA GLY A 134 13.88 -3.27 7.76
C GLY A 134 13.12 -1.99 8.09
N HIS A 135 11.86 -1.86 7.63
CA HIS A 135 11.15 -0.57 7.63
C HIS A 135 9.91 -0.54 8.54
N LEU A 136 9.73 0.59 9.24
CA LEU A 136 8.49 0.96 9.92
C LEU A 136 7.78 2.04 9.08
N PRO A 137 6.73 1.67 8.32
CA PRO A 137 6.16 2.57 7.33
C PRO A 137 5.43 3.75 7.95
N LEU A 138 5.50 4.88 7.26
CA LEU A 138 4.80 6.12 7.55
C LEU A 138 3.71 6.41 6.52
N PRO A 139 2.71 7.24 6.85
CA PRO A 139 1.78 7.75 5.85
C PRO A 139 2.51 8.34 4.65
N GLY A 140 2.07 7.99 3.44
CA GLY A 140 2.68 8.44 2.18
C GLY A 140 3.85 7.57 1.67
N ASP A 141 4.27 6.53 2.40
CA ASP A 141 5.14 5.51 1.82
C ASP A 141 4.34 4.62 0.87
N TYR A 142 4.98 4.09 -0.15
CA TYR A 142 4.41 3.09 -1.05
C TYR A 142 4.68 1.70 -0.50
N ILE A 143 3.67 0.84 -0.47
CA ILE A 143 3.79 -0.55 -0.05
C ILE A 143 3.52 -1.46 -1.24
N PHE A 144 4.41 -2.41 -1.48
CA PHE A 144 4.33 -3.34 -2.58
C PHE A 144 4.08 -4.76 -2.08
N TYR A 145 3.33 -5.55 -2.86
CA TYR A 145 2.92 -6.90 -2.49
C TYR A 145 3.37 -7.93 -3.51
N ASP A 146 3.71 -9.12 -3.02
CA ASP A 146 3.91 -10.35 -3.77
C ASP A 146 2.95 -11.41 -3.21
N TRP A 147 1.97 -11.82 -4.02
CA TRP A 147 0.95 -12.80 -3.63
C TRP A 147 1.31 -14.24 -4.00
N ASP A 148 2.39 -14.45 -4.75
CA ASP A 148 2.77 -15.76 -5.23
C ASP A 148 3.21 -16.68 -4.09
N PHE A 149 2.37 -17.68 -3.80
CA PHE A 149 2.65 -18.73 -2.80
C PHE A 149 2.89 -20.08 -3.50
N PRO A 150 3.88 -20.90 -3.11
CA PRO A 150 4.78 -20.80 -1.96
C PRO A 150 6.17 -20.29 -2.36
N ARG A 151 6.41 -19.00 -2.36
CA ARG A 151 7.75 -18.47 -2.53
C ARG A 151 8.44 -18.28 -1.18
N SER A 152 9.74 -18.03 -1.23
CA SER A 152 10.55 -17.83 -0.04
C SER A 152 9.92 -16.75 0.87
N PHE A 153 9.99 -16.97 2.17
CA PHE A 153 9.49 -16.04 3.19
C PHE A 153 10.18 -14.66 3.17
N ASP A 154 11.09 -14.43 2.24
CA ASP A 154 11.83 -13.18 2.07
C ASP A 154 11.16 -12.18 1.12
N CYS A 155 10.01 -12.54 0.50
CA CYS A 155 9.26 -11.67 -0.40
C CYS A 155 10.10 -10.97 -1.47
N THR A 156 11.04 -11.70 -2.11
CA THR A 156 11.94 -11.17 -3.14
C THR A 156 11.39 -11.31 -4.56
N GLY A 157 10.16 -11.77 -4.70
CA GLY A 157 9.52 -12.08 -5.96
C GLY A 157 9.08 -10.87 -6.78
N TRP A 158 8.28 -11.18 -7.77
CA TRP A 158 7.63 -10.20 -8.63
C TRP A 158 6.46 -9.56 -7.88
N SER A 159 6.34 -8.24 -7.91
CA SER A 159 5.24 -7.55 -7.24
C SER A 159 4.03 -7.44 -8.17
N GLU A 160 2.86 -7.87 -7.70
CA GLU A 160 1.61 -7.81 -8.43
C GLU A 160 0.75 -6.61 -8.05
N HIS A 161 1.06 -5.95 -6.92
CA HIS A 161 0.20 -4.89 -6.42
C HIS A 161 0.97 -3.83 -5.63
N VAL A 162 0.41 -2.62 -5.56
CA VAL A 162 0.95 -1.49 -4.82
C VAL A 162 -0.17 -0.66 -4.21
N GLY A 163 0.10 -0.07 -3.05
CA GLY A 163 -0.76 0.90 -2.40
C GLY A 163 0.01 2.01 -1.71
N ILE A 164 -0.71 2.99 -1.19
CA ILE A 164 -0.17 4.10 -0.40
C ILE A 164 -0.52 3.88 1.06
N VAL A 165 0.48 3.89 1.93
CA VAL A 165 0.29 3.78 3.38
C VAL A 165 -0.48 4.99 3.89
N VAL A 166 -1.62 4.73 4.53
CA VAL A 166 -2.45 5.76 5.19
C VAL A 166 -1.99 5.99 6.63
N GLY A 167 -1.52 4.94 7.27
CA GLY A 167 -1.02 5.01 8.64
C GLY A 167 -0.77 3.65 9.26
N THR A 168 -0.18 3.68 10.46
CA THR A 168 0.09 2.50 11.28
C THR A 168 -0.61 2.60 12.63
N TYR A 169 -0.95 1.45 13.21
CA TYR A 169 -1.41 1.34 14.58
C TYR A 169 -0.95 0.00 15.16
N GLY A 170 -0.01 0.05 16.10
CA GLY A 170 0.61 -1.16 16.65
C GLY A 170 1.23 -2.03 15.56
N PRO A 171 0.79 -3.31 15.40
CA PRO A 171 1.31 -4.21 14.38
C PRO A 171 0.59 -4.08 13.03
N PHE A 172 -0.29 -3.11 12.84
CA PHE A 172 -1.14 -3.00 11.66
C PHE A 172 -0.76 -1.80 10.81
N ILE A 173 -0.90 -1.96 9.49
CA ILE A 173 -0.76 -0.92 8.47
C ILE A 173 -2.10 -0.79 7.76
N ARG A 174 -2.60 0.44 7.64
CA ARG A 174 -3.74 0.77 6.78
C ARG A 174 -3.22 1.37 5.49
N VAL A 175 -3.73 0.88 4.37
CA VAL A 175 -3.27 1.20 3.03
C VAL A 175 -4.47 1.62 2.19
N MET A 176 -4.31 2.61 1.31
CA MET A 176 -5.23 2.96 0.25
C MET A 176 -4.71 2.41 -1.07
N GLU A 177 -5.52 1.66 -1.78
CA GLU A 177 -5.14 0.92 -2.99
C GLU A 177 -6.11 1.22 -4.12
N GLY A 178 -5.59 1.39 -5.33
CA GLY A 178 -6.38 1.34 -6.55
C GLY A 178 -6.41 -0.08 -7.10
N ASN A 179 -7.45 -0.42 -7.85
CA ASN A 179 -7.64 -1.74 -8.45
C ASN A 179 -7.58 -2.91 -7.43
N LYS A 180 -8.03 -2.65 -6.22
CA LYS A 180 -8.21 -3.69 -5.23
C LYS A 180 -9.62 -4.26 -5.34
N ASP A 181 -9.75 -5.48 -5.87
CA ASP A 181 -11.05 -6.07 -6.20
C ASP A 181 -11.86 -5.13 -7.14
N ASP A 182 -11.18 -4.54 -8.14
CA ASP A 182 -11.68 -3.57 -9.12
C ASP A 182 -12.14 -2.22 -8.54
N ASP A 183 -11.79 -1.94 -7.28
CA ASP A 183 -12.15 -0.72 -6.55
C ASP A 183 -10.91 0.07 -6.08
N ALA A 184 -11.09 1.37 -5.82
CA ALA A 184 -10.20 2.14 -4.94
C ALA A 184 -10.68 1.96 -3.49
N SER A 185 -9.95 1.17 -2.71
CA SER A 185 -10.43 0.77 -1.39
C SER A 185 -9.30 0.54 -0.38
N TYR A 186 -9.69 0.52 0.90
CA TYR A 186 -8.74 0.31 1.98
C TYR A 186 -8.43 -1.17 2.19
N ARG A 187 -7.14 -1.43 2.50
CA ARG A 187 -6.67 -2.69 3.08
C ARG A 187 -6.06 -2.42 4.46
N THR A 188 -6.21 -3.37 5.37
CA THR A 188 -5.44 -3.38 6.62
C THR A 188 -4.69 -4.70 6.72
N VAL A 189 -3.37 -4.61 6.83
CA VAL A 189 -2.46 -5.76 6.87
C VAL A 189 -1.64 -5.75 8.15
N TRP A 190 -1.10 -6.92 8.52
CA TRP A 190 -0.08 -7.02 9.55
C TRP A 190 1.25 -6.46 9.02
N ARG A 191 1.99 -5.71 9.84
CA ARG A 191 3.28 -5.11 9.46
C ARG A 191 4.30 -6.12 8.93
N ASN A 192 4.27 -7.34 9.44
CA ASN A 192 5.14 -8.42 9.01
C ASN A 192 4.37 -9.48 8.21
N ASP A 193 3.34 -9.07 7.46
CA ASP A 193 2.63 -9.98 6.58
C ASP A 193 3.59 -10.53 5.52
N TRP A 194 3.48 -11.82 5.25
CA TRP A 194 4.36 -12.53 4.31
C TRP A 194 4.24 -12.00 2.87
N CYS A 195 3.11 -11.41 2.52
CA CYS A 195 2.86 -10.86 1.19
C CYS A 195 3.49 -9.48 0.95
N ILE A 196 4.04 -8.81 1.97
CA ILE A 196 4.69 -7.51 1.78
C ILE A 196 6.04 -7.72 1.11
N ARG A 197 6.19 -7.19 -0.11
CA ARG A 197 7.44 -7.23 -0.89
C ARG A 197 8.45 -6.19 -0.38
N GLY A 198 7.99 -5.04 0.03
CA GLY A 198 8.82 -3.93 0.51
C GLY A 198 8.13 -2.58 0.35
N TYR A 199 8.93 -1.52 0.51
CA TYR A 199 8.44 -0.14 0.54
C TYR A 199 9.25 0.78 -0.37
N GLY A 200 8.54 1.62 -1.14
CA GLY A 200 9.10 2.79 -1.81
C GLY A 200 8.97 4.01 -0.91
N LEU A 201 10.07 4.73 -0.68
CA LEU A 201 10.17 5.84 0.27
C LEU A 201 10.39 7.16 -0.46
N PRO A 202 9.34 7.95 -0.75
CA PRO A 202 9.52 9.27 -1.36
C PRO A 202 10.43 10.19 -0.55
N ASP A 203 11.25 10.99 -1.23
CA ASP A 203 12.19 11.89 -0.56
C ASP A 203 11.55 13.20 -0.11
N TYR A 204 10.58 13.10 0.80
CA TYR A 204 9.89 14.27 1.34
C TYR A 204 10.84 15.28 1.99
N ALA A 205 11.93 14.80 2.61
CA ALA A 205 12.90 15.66 3.27
C ALA A 205 13.59 16.64 2.31
N SER A 206 13.81 16.25 1.05
CA SER A 206 14.40 17.13 0.04
C SER A 206 13.52 18.33 -0.31
N LYS A 207 12.20 18.22 -0.15
CA LYS A 207 11.23 19.31 -0.39
C LYS A 207 11.02 20.23 0.83
N CYS A 208 11.63 19.92 1.95
CA CYS A 208 11.48 20.68 3.20
C CYS A 208 12.63 21.66 3.45
N GLN A 209 13.54 21.83 2.48
CA GLN A 209 14.70 22.72 2.56
C GLN A 209 14.38 24.13 2.06
#